data_abd4aacfd61c831e4e384030c24915d2
#
_entry.id   abd4aacfd61c831e4e384030c24915d2
#
_cell.length_a   1.000
_cell.length_b   1.000
_cell.length_c   1.000
_cell.angle_alpha   90.00
_cell.angle_beta   90.00
_cell.angle_gamma   90.00
#
_symmetry.space_group_name_H-M   'P 1'
#
loop_
_entity.id
_entity.type
_entity.pdbx_description
1 polymer ?
#
loop_
_entity_poly.entity_id
_entity_poly.type
_entity_poly.pdbx_seq_one_letter_code
_entity_poly.pdbx_strand_id
1 'polypeptide(L)'
;MGNLLIEPVSMIVLTGGPCSGKSSSLAHLTEKLSDHGFMVFVIPETATLITNNGIDRRKMYKRKQIVLFEEAIFDMQLAFEETYKRTVTKIFPGKKKVILLDRGIMDVKAFVSRDDFNAILRKRGLNEVGLRDRYNGVIHLVTAADGAIEFYSGENNSARLETPEEALRFDHGIRESWLGHPHFKIIDNRTDFEGKIKRAFAAISQILNIPTFVEKNDRFLVKDVDYKKLPVHQNIQISEIYLRAKDRKEQVRIRKRGQNGSYLYFLTRKKINKENESYIEEEELITEQEFHTLKNLIDPKTTVVEKERICFLWNNQYFELDSYKGTNEGITILEAKHVPTFISIKKNITGDPKYSTRNMARKKTLNDKMLDC
;
A
#
# COMPACT_ATOMS: atom_id res chain seq x y z
N MET A 1 37.04 0.02 -10.07
CA MET A 1 35.66 -0.20 -10.56
C MET A 1 34.74 0.24 -9.45
N GLY A 2 34.09 1.41 -9.57
CA GLY A 2 33.16 1.91 -8.56
C GLY A 2 31.98 0.95 -8.45
N ASN A 3 31.60 0.60 -7.22
CA ASN A 3 30.33 -0.07 -6.96
C ASN A 3 29.21 0.79 -7.53
N LEU A 4 28.71 0.45 -8.72
CA LEU A 4 27.45 1.00 -9.23
C LEU A 4 26.37 0.61 -8.20
N LEU A 5 25.92 1.60 -7.44
CA LEU A 5 24.75 1.44 -6.57
C LEU A 5 23.60 0.97 -7.46
N ILE A 6 23.12 -0.24 -7.23
CA ILE A 6 21.94 -0.76 -7.95
C ILE A 6 20.73 -0.07 -7.32
N GLU A 7 20.23 0.96 -8.00
CA GLU A 7 18.98 1.61 -7.61
C GLU A 7 17.82 0.60 -7.69
N PRO A 8 17.06 0.40 -6.61
CA PRO A 8 15.95 -0.54 -6.60
C PRO A 8 14.86 -0.09 -7.59
N VAL A 9 14.11 -1.05 -8.11
CA VAL A 9 12.94 -0.78 -8.97
C VAL A 9 11.71 -0.65 -8.09
N SER A 10 11.03 0.48 -8.17
CA SER A 10 9.74 0.67 -7.50
C SER A 10 8.61 0.10 -8.35
N MET A 11 7.68 -0.61 -7.72
CA MET A 11 6.49 -1.19 -8.36
C MET A 11 5.25 -0.50 -7.79
N ILE A 12 4.49 0.19 -8.64
CA ILE A 12 3.26 0.92 -8.26
C ILE A 12 2.08 0.32 -9.02
N VAL A 13 1.12 -0.20 -8.29
CA VAL A 13 -0.13 -0.70 -8.85
C VAL A 13 -1.11 0.44 -9.03
N LEU A 14 -1.68 0.57 -10.22
CA LEU A 14 -2.84 1.37 -10.51
C LEU A 14 -4.04 0.43 -10.69
N THR A 15 -4.95 0.43 -9.74
CA THR A 15 -6.12 -0.46 -9.74
C THR A 15 -7.43 0.30 -9.64
N GLY A 16 -8.55 -0.40 -9.70
CA GLY A 16 -9.90 0.18 -9.62
C GLY A 16 -10.90 -0.57 -10.48
N GLY A 17 -12.17 -0.33 -10.24
CA GLY A 17 -13.28 -0.93 -10.98
C GLY A 17 -13.33 -0.53 -12.47
N PRO A 18 -14.31 -1.06 -13.21
CA PRO A 18 -14.60 -0.60 -14.57
C PRO A 18 -14.84 0.91 -14.61
N CYS A 19 -14.45 1.57 -15.71
CA CYS A 19 -14.61 3.03 -15.89
C CYS A 19 -13.97 3.91 -14.81
N SER A 20 -12.92 3.44 -14.12
CA SER A 20 -12.20 4.25 -13.11
C SER A 20 -11.16 5.21 -13.70
N GLY A 21 -10.89 5.13 -15.03
CA GLY A 21 -9.93 5.98 -15.73
C GLY A 21 -8.47 5.49 -15.65
N LYS A 22 -8.22 4.22 -15.31
CA LYS A 22 -6.86 3.65 -15.18
C LYS A 22 -5.97 3.87 -16.40
N SER A 23 -6.42 3.42 -17.57
CA SER A 23 -5.61 3.48 -18.81
C SER A 23 -5.25 4.92 -19.20
N SER A 24 -6.21 5.85 -19.07
CA SER A 24 -5.95 7.28 -19.29
C SER A 24 -4.98 7.85 -18.27
N SER A 25 -5.13 7.46 -16.99
CA SER A 25 -4.24 7.90 -15.92
C SER A 25 -2.81 7.37 -16.08
N LEU A 26 -2.63 6.14 -16.59
CA LEU A 26 -1.30 5.56 -16.84
C LEU A 26 -0.46 6.42 -17.79
N ALA A 27 -1.06 6.92 -18.89
CA ALA A 27 -0.36 7.79 -19.84
C ALA A 27 0.13 9.07 -19.15
N HIS A 28 -0.76 9.78 -18.45
CA HIS A 28 -0.41 11.01 -17.72
C HIS A 28 0.59 10.80 -16.60
N LEU A 29 0.47 9.70 -15.85
CA LEU A 29 1.40 9.38 -14.75
C LEU A 29 2.78 8.99 -15.29
N THR A 30 2.84 8.30 -16.44
CA THR A 30 4.09 7.98 -17.12
C THR A 30 4.84 9.25 -17.52
N GLU A 31 4.17 10.21 -18.16
CA GLU A 31 4.74 11.50 -18.54
C GLU A 31 5.26 12.26 -17.30
N LYS A 32 4.41 12.46 -16.30
CA LYS A 32 4.78 13.18 -15.07
C LYS A 32 5.96 12.56 -14.32
N LEU A 33 6.03 11.24 -14.24
CA LEU A 33 7.15 10.55 -13.59
C LEU A 33 8.43 10.65 -14.41
N SER A 34 8.32 10.62 -15.75
CA SER A 34 9.47 10.84 -16.66
C SER A 34 10.05 12.25 -16.50
N ASP A 35 9.20 13.27 -16.35
CA ASP A 35 9.62 14.66 -16.08
C ASP A 35 10.40 14.79 -14.76
N HIS A 36 10.15 13.90 -13.81
CA HIS A 36 10.88 13.82 -12.53
C HIS A 36 12.11 12.88 -12.58
N GLY A 37 12.53 12.49 -13.80
CA GLY A 37 13.76 11.73 -14.04
C GLY A 37 13.65 10.23 -13.80
N PHE A 38 12.45 9.68 -13.73
CA PHE A 38 12.26 8.23 -13.65
C PHE A 38 12.23 7.60 -15.06
N MET A 39 12.85 6.45 -15.19
CA MET A 39 12.57 5.54 -16.30
C MET A 39 11.29 4.76 -15.95
N VAL A 40 10.23 4.98 -16.72
CA VAL A 40 8.92 4.40 -16.46
C VAL A 40 8.68 3.21 -17.37
N PHE A 41 8.28 2.09 -16.80
CA PHE A 41 7.89 0.87 -17.50
C PHE A 41 6.44 0.57 -17.16
N VAL A 42 5.66 0.07 -18.11
CA VAL A 42 4.24 -0.24 -17.89
C VAL A 42 4.02 -1.72 -18.13
N ILE A 43 3.40 -2.37 -17.14
CA ILE A 43 2.84 -3.72 -17.30
C ILE A 43 1.35 -3.56 -17.59
N PRO A 44 0.89 -3.96 -18.79
CA PRO A 44 -0.51 -3.82 -19.19
C PRO A 44 -1.42 -4.80 -18.43
N GLU A 45 -2.74 -4.54 -18.46
CA GLU A 45 -3.75 -5.39 -17.85
C GLU A 45 -3.73 -6.81 -18.45
N THR A 46 -3.35 -7.78 -17.65
CA THR A 46 -3.18 -9.18 -18.07
C THR A 46 -4.52 -9.78 -18.55
N ALA A 47 -5.64 -9.45 -17.91
CA ALA A 47 -6.96 -9.92 -18.32
C ALA A 47 -7.30 -9.48 -19.75
N THR A 48 -6.99 -8.22 -20.08
CA THR A 48 -7.18 -7.68 -21.44
C THR A 48 -6.30 -8.38 -22.46
N LEU A 49 -5.03 -8.68 -22.12
CA LEU A 49 -4.13 -9.42 -23.01
C LEU A 49 -4.68 -10.82 -23.32
N ILE A 50 -5.09 -11.56 -22.30
CA ILE A 50 -5.64 -12.92 -22.48
C ILE A 50 -6.93 -12.89 -23.31
N THR A 51 -7.83 -11.94 -23.01
CA THR A 51 -9.11 -11.81 -23.70
C THR A 51 -8.97 -11.44 -25.16
N ASN A 52 -8.10 -10.48 -25.47
CA ASN A 52 -7.87 -10.02 -26.85
C ASN A 52 -7.17 -11.07 -27.72
N ASN A 53 -6.51 -12.04 -27.09
CA ASN A 53 -5.84 -13.14 -27.78
C ASN A 53 -6.64 -14.47 -27.76
N GLY A 54 -7.95 -14.39 -27.55
CA GLY A 54 -8.89 -15.48 -27.84
C GLY A 54 -9.47 -16.21 -26.62
N ILE A 55 -8.97 -15.97 -25.41
CA ILE A 55 -9.56 -16.56 -24.19
C ILE A 55 -10.50 -15.54 -23.56
N ASP A 56 -11.73 -15.55 -24.06
CA ASP A 56 -12.74 -14.56 -23.72
C ASP A 56 -13.55 -14.96 -22.48
N ARG A 57 -13.42 -14.17 -21.41
CA ARG A 57 -14.13 -14.34 -20.14
C ARG A 57 -15.67 -14.36 -20.33
N ARG A 58 -16.17 -13.62 -21.29
CA ARG A 58 -17.62 -13.51 -21.60
C ARG A 58 -18.26 -14.82 -22.07
N LYS A 59 -17.42 -15.78 -22.53
CA LYS A 59 -17.85 -17.13 -22.95
C LYS A 59 -17.79 -18.16 -21.82
N MET A 60 -17.52 -17.73 -20.58
CA MET A 60 -17.34 -18.62 -19.43
C MET A 60 -18.54 -18.51 -18.48
N TYR A 61 -19.32 -19.59 -18.43
CA TYR A 61 -20.55 -19.65 -17.63
C TYR A 61 -20.41 -20.52 -16.37
N LYS A 62 -19.38 -21.40 -16.33
CA LYS A 62 -19.17 -22.30 -15.20
C LYS A 62 -18.13 -21.74 -14.25
N ARG A 63 -18.41 -21.78 -12.93
CA ARG A 63 -17.45 -21.35 -11.90
C ARG A 63 -16.03 -21.86 -12.14
N LYS A 64 -15.87 -23.15 -12.49
CA LYS A 64 -14.56 -23.75 -12.75
C LYS A 64 -13.81 -23.06 -13.89
N GLN A 65 -14.51 -22.64 -14.95
CA GLN A 65 -13.87 -21.90 -16.06
C GLN A 65 -13.41 -20.53 -15.62
N ILE A 66 -14.20 -19.85 -14.78
CA ILE A 66 -13.87 -18.54 -14.22
C ILE A 66 -12.61 -18.65 -13.35
N VAL A 67 -12.58 -19.63 -12.45
CA VAL A 67 -11.41 -19.85 -11.57
C VAL A 67 -10.16 -20.15 -12.39
N LEU A 68 -10.25 -20.96 -13.44
CA LEU A 68 -9.11 -21.25 -14.32
C LEU A 68 -8.64 -20.01 -15.10
N PHE A 69 -9.56 -19.14 -15.51
CA PHE A 69 -9.22 -17.88 -16.16
C PHE A 69 -8.48 -16.93 -15.20
N GLU A 70 -8.98 -16.78 -13.99
CA GLU A 70 -8.34 -15.95 -12.96
C GLU A 70 -7.00 -16.54 -12.52
N GLU A 71 -6.87 -17.87 -12.51
CA GLU A 71 -5.60 -18.57 -12.26
C GLU A 71 -4.58 -18.29 -13.38
N ALA A 72 -5.01 -18.23 -14.64
CA ALA A 72 -4.15 -17.83 -15.76
C ALA A 72 -3.72 -16.37 -15.68
N ILE A 73 -4.63 -15.46 -15.31
CA ILE A 73 -4.28 -14.04 -15.02
C ILE A 73 -3.23 -13.97 -13.93
N PHE A 74 -3.43 -14.70 -12.83
CA PHE A 74 -2.51 -14.73 -11.70
C PHE A 74 -1.10 -15.15 -12.14
N ASP A 75 -0.98 -16.26 -12.88
CA ASP A 75 0.31 -16.78 -13.32
C ASP A 75 1.02 -15.85 -14.29
N MET A 76 0.30 -15.30 -15.26
CA MET A 76 0.87 -14.36 -16.22
C MET A 76 1.29 -13.05 -15.55
N GLN A 77 0.47 -12.50 -14.65
CA GLN A 77 0.79 -11.29 -13.90
C GLN A 77 2.08 -11.47 -13.10
N LEU A 78 2.19 -12.58 -12.38
CA LEU A 78 3.39 -12.91 -11.60
C LEU A 78 4.63 -13.02 -12.51
N ALA A 79 4.51 -13.69 -13.65
CA ALA A 79 5.60 -13.85 -14.62
C ALA A 79 6.04 -12.51 -15.22
N PHE A 80 5.10 -11.62 -15.58
CA PHE A 80 5.40 -10.28 -16.06
C PHE A 80 6.15 -9.46 -15.00
N GLU A 81 5.64 -9.41 -13.79
CA GLU A 81 6.25 -8.64 -12.70
C GLU A 81 7.69 -9.07 -12.42
N GLU A 82 7.92 -10.38 -12.27
CA GLU A 82 9.27 -10.92 -12.04
C GLU A 82 10.21 -10.67 -13.21
N THR A 83 9.71 -10.83 -14.44
CA THR A 83 10.52 -10.61 -15.65
C THR A 83 10.89 -9.15 -15.80
N TYR A 84 9.92 -8.22 -15.67
CA TYR A 84 10.18 -6.80 -15.78
C TYR A 84 11.15 -6.33 -14.70
N LYS A 85 10.87 -6.63 -13.43
CA LYS A 85 11.72 -6.26 -12.31
C LYS A 85 13.17 -6.70 -12.51
N ARG A 86 13.37 -7.98 -12.85
CA ARG A 86 14.71 -8.54 -13.10
C ARG A 86 15.40 -7.88 -14.28
N THR A 87 14.68 -7.67 -15.40
CA THR A 87 15.23 -7.18 -16.65
C THR A 87 15.62 -5.72 -16.55
N VAL A 88 14.72 -4.85 -16.06
CA VAL A 88 14.99 -3.40 -15.98
C VAL A 88 16.08 -3.08 -14.95
N THR A 89 16.19 -3.88 -13.88
CA THR A 89 17.27 -3.76 -12.90
C THR A 89 18.63 -4.00 -13.56
N LYS A 90 18.74 -5.00 -14.42
CA LYS A 90 19.99 -5.40 -15.08
C LYS A 90 20.37 -4.48 -16.22
N ILE A 91 19.38 -4.06 -17.03
CA ILE A 91 19.64 -3.25 -18.26
C ILE A 91 19.95 -1.80 -17.89
N PHE A 92 19.34 -1.26 -16.83
CA PHE A 92 19.46 0.16 -16.46
C PHE A 92 20.02 0.34 -15.04
N PRO A 93 21.24 -0.09 -14.75
CA PRO A 93 21.86 0.12 -13.44
C PRO A 93 22.04 1.63 -13.17
N GLY A 94 21.89 2.05 -11.89
CA GLY A 94 22.09 3.44 -11.47
C GLY A 94 21.05 4.45 -11.96
N LYS A 95 19.95 4.01 -12.55
CA LYS A 95 18.82 4.88 -12.95
C LYS A 95 17.65 4.72 -11.99
N LYS A 96 16.95 5.82 -11.68
CA LYS A 96 15.65 5.76 -10.99
C LYS A 96 14.65 5.07 -11.89
N LYS A 97 14.03 3.99 -11.41
CA LYS A 97 13.13 3.15 -12.20
C LYS A 97 11.81 2.95 -11.47
N VAL A 98 10.72 3.02 -12.21
CA VAL A 98 9.39 2.67 -11.71
C VAL A 98 8.66 1.79 -12.71
N ILE A 99 8.03 0.74 -12.23
CA ILE A 99 7.09 -0.08 -12.99
C ILE A 99 5.68 0.31 -12.53
N LEU A 100 4.90 0.85 -13.44
CA LEU A 100 3.46 1.07 -13.27
C LEU A 100 2.72 -0.18 -13.77
N LEU A 101 1.82 -0.71 -12.95
CA LEU A 101 1.04 -1.89 -13.30
C LEU A 101 -0.42 -1.49 -13.49
N ASP A 102 -0.99 -1.81 -14.65
CA ASP A 102 -2.45 -1.77 -14.85
C ASP A 102 -3.04 -3.04 -14.23
N ARG A 103 -3.51 -2.92 -13.01
CA ARG A 103 -3.89 -3.93 -12.05
C ARG A 103 -2.69 -4.65 -11.39
N GLY A 104 -2.93 -5.20 -10.22
CA GLY A 104 -1.98 -6.03 -9.49
C GLY A 104 -2.56 -7.40 -9.15
N ILE A 105 -1.69 -8.29 -8.71
CA ILE A 105 -2.02 -9.70 -8.50
C ILE A 105 -3.16 -9.92 -7.49
N MET A 106 -3.31 -9.01 -6.51
CA MET A 106 -4.38 -9.11 -5.51
C MET A 106 -5.77 -8.81 -6.06
N ASP A 107 -5.89 -8.16 -7.23
CA ASP A 107 -7.17 -7.90 -7.87
C ASP A 107 -7.92 -9.20 -8.19
N VAL A 108 -7.20 -10.29 -8.49
CA VAL A 108 -7.77 -11.63 -8.73
C VAL A 108 -8.67 -12.07 -7.58
N LYS A 109 -8.36 -11.69 -6.34
CA LYS A 109 -9.15 -12.03 -5.16
C LYS A 109 -10.60 -11.49 -5.22
N ALA A 110 -10.83 -10.40 -5.95
CA ALA A 110 -12.16 -9.81 -6.14
C ALA A 110 -13.06 -10.62 -7.10
N PHE A 111 -12.48 -11.51 -7.91
CA PHE A 111 -13.18 -12.24 -8.97
C PHE A 111 -13.40 -13.72 -8.68
N VAL A 112 -12.82 -14.23 -7.58
CA VAL A 112 -12.97 -15.61 -7.13
C VAL A 112 -13.43 -15.66 -5.68
N SER A 113 -13.91 -16.84 -5.22
CA SER A 113 -14.19 -17.02 -3.80
C SER A 113 -12.90 -17.05 -2.98
N ARG A 114 -13.02 -16.74 -1.67
CA ARG A 114 -11.89 -16.84 -0.75
C ARG A 114 -11.21 -18.23 -0.76
N ASP A 115 -12.00 -19.28 -0.86
CA ASP A 115 -11.48 -20.66 -0.88
C ASP A 115 -10.73 -20.95 -2.18
N ASP A 116 -11.24 -20.47 -3.34
CA ASP A 116 -10.57 -20.60 -4.62
C ASP A 116 -9.25 -19.81 -4.63
N PHE A 117 -9.24 -18.58 -4.11
CA PHE A 117 -8.02 -17.79 -3.99
C PHE A 117 -6.98 -18.49 -3.10
N ASN A 118 -7.40 -18.99 -1.93
CA ASN A 118 -6.53 -19.75 -1.05
C ASN A 118 -6.00 -21.03 -1.72
N ALA A 119 -6.80 -21.69 -2.56
CA ALA A 119 -6.36 -22.85 -3.33
C ALA A 119 -5.29 -22.47 -4.36
N ILE A 120 -5.47 -21.34 -5.07
CA ILE A 120 -4.48 -20.78 -6.00
C ILE A 120 -3.14 -20.54 -5.29
N LEU A 121 -3.17 -19.96 -4.09
CA LEU A 121 -1.97 -19.68 -3.30
C LEU A 121 -1.28 -20.98 -2.85
N ARG A 122 -2.03 -21.91 -2.26
CA ARG A 122 -1.47 -23.18 -1.78
C ARG A 122 -0.78 -23.99 -2.88
N LYS A 123 -1.39 -24.04 -4.07
CA LYS A 123 -0.82 -24.73 -5.24
C LYS A 123 0.56 -24.20 -5.62
N ARG A 124 0.86 -22.95 -5.31
CA ARG A 124 2.11 -22.25 -5.65
C ARG A 124 3.06 -22.04 -4.47
N GLY A 125 2.68 -22.50 -3.28
CA GLY A 125 3.47 -22.25 -2.07
C GLY A 125 3.57 -20.77 -1.69
N LEU A 126 2.57 -19.97 -2.08
CA LEU A 126 2.53 -18.52 -1.86
C LEU A 126 1.61 -18.16 -0.69
N ASN A 127 1.78 -16.97 -0.15
CA ASN A 127 0.92 -16.41 0.91
C ASN A 127 0.46 -15.00 0.56
N GLU A 128 -0.67 -14.61 1.13
CA GLU A 128 -1.33 -13.33 0.84
C GLU A 128 -0.46 -12.11 1.22
N VAL A 129 0.26 -12.18 2.34
CA VAL A 129 1.11 -11.08 2.81
C VAL A 129 2.25 -10.82 1.82
N GLY A 130 2.95 -11.87 1.40
CA GLY A 130 4.05 -11.76 0.45
C GLY A 130 3.62 -11.23 -0.92
N LEU A 131 2.40 -11.57 -1.36
CA LEU A 131 1.84 -11.07 -2.62
C LEU A 131 1.36 -9.63 -2.51
N ARG A 132 0.64 -9.30 -1.45
CA ARG A 132 0.08 -7.97 -1.26
C ARG A 132 1.17 -6.92 -1.02
N ASP A 133 2.10 -7.21 -0.12
CA ASP A 133 3.08 -6.25 0.36
C ASP A 133 4.37 -6.21 -0.49
N ARG A 134 4.40 -6.91 -1.65
CA ARG A 134 5.53 -6.88 -2.61
C ARG A 134 5.65 -5.58 -3.41
N TYR A 135 4.59 -4.79 -3.46
CA TYR A 135 4.53 -3.52 -4.18
C TYR A 135 4.93 -2.35 -3.27
N ASN A 136 5.55 -1.33 -3.86
CA ASN A 136 5.89 -0.10 -3.13
C ASN A 136 4.65 0.75 -2.86
N GLY A 137 3.62 0.64 -3.70
CA GLY A 137 2.36 1.34 -3.50
C GLY A 137 1.23 0.83 -4.35
N VAL A 138 0.01 1.07 -3.88
CA VAL A 138 -1.23 0.72 -4.57
C VAL A 138 -2.14 1.94 -4.59
N ILE A 139 -2.48 2.38 -5.80
CA ILE A 139 -3.36 3.52 -6.05
C ILE A 139 -4.66 2.99 -6.63
N HIS A 140 -5.71 3.03 -5.87
CA HIS A 140 -7.05 2.64 -6.31
C HIS A 140 -7.80 3.87 -6.83
N LEU A 141 -8.15 3.85 -8.11
CA LEU A 141 -9.01 4.86 -8.72
C LEU A 141 -10.45 4.37 -8.64
N VAL A 142 -11.28 5.11 -7.95
CA VAL A 142 -12.71 4.78 -7.79
C VAL A 142 -13.41 4.84 -9.13
N THR A 143 -14.29 3.86 -9.41
CA THR A 143 -15.09 3.82 -10.63
C THR A 143 -15.94 5.08 -10.82
N ALA A 144 -16.15 5.53 -12.06
CA ALA A 144 -17.04 6.65 -12.36
C ALA A 144 -18.49 6.39 -11.92
N ALA A 145 -18.91 5.12 -11.80
CA ALA A 145 -20.22 4.76 -11.26
C ALA A 145 -20.45 5.27 -9.82
N ASP A 146 -19.37 5.59 -9.09
CA ASP A 146 -19.41 6.16 -7.73
C ASP A 146 -19.09 7.66 -7.80
N GLY A 147 -20.13 8.50 -7.91
CA GLY A 147 -20.03 9.96 -7.82
C GLY A 147 -19.61 10.71 -9.10
N ALA A 148 -19.56 10.02 -10.26
CA ALA A 148 -19.29 10.64 -11.58
C ALA A 148 -20.01 9.87 -12.70
N ILE A 149 -21.26 9.55 -12.47
CA ILE A 149 -22.05 8.64 -13.33
C ILE A 149 -22.18 9.15 -14.78
N GLU A 150 -22.14 10.46 -14.99
CA GLU A 150 -22.15 11.10 -16.31
C GLU A 150 -20.95 10.70 -17.18
N PHE A 151 -19.85 10.28 -16.58
CA PHE A 151 -18.65 9.79 -17.27
C PHE A 151 -18.58 8.26 -17.34
N TYR A 152 -19.61 7.57 -16.83
CA TYR A 152 -19.76 6.14 -16.97
C TYR A 152 -20.36 5.81 -18.33
N SER A 153 -19.53 5.73 -19.38
CA SER A 153 -19.99 5.38 -20.73
C SER A 153 -19.42 4.03 -21.18
N GLY A 154 -20.31 3.21 -21.76
CA GLY A 154 -19.92 2.00 -22.48
C GLY A 154 -19.30 2.26 -23.86
N GLU A 155 -19.38 3.50 -24.37
CA GLU A 155 -19.00 3.85 -25.74
C GLU A 155 -17.50 3.77 -26.00
N ASN A 156 -16.66 4.01 -24.99
CA ASN A 156 -15.20 3.98 -25.11
C ASN A 156 -14.57 2.58 -25.11
N ASN A 157 -15.37 1.53 -24.86
CA ASN A 157 -14.90 0.16 -24.93
C ASN A 157 -16.08 -0.81 -25.16
N SER A 158 -16.28 -1.23 -26.40
CA SER A 158 -17.30 -2.20 -26.82
C SER A 158 -17.20 -3.57 -26.14
N ALA A 159 -16.15 -3.81 -25.37
CA ALA A 159 -15.95 -5.01 -24.57
C ALA A 159 -16.57 -4.93 -23.16
N ARG A 160 -17.12 -3.78 -22.76
CA ARG A 160 -17.71 -3.57 -21.43
C ARG A 160 -19.20 -3.88 -21.44
N LEU A 161 -19.59 -4.78 -20.55
CA LEU A 161 -20.95 -5.24 -20.36
C LEU A 161 -21.47 -4.96 -18.94
N GLU A 162 -20.62 -4.48 -18.03
CA GLU A 162 -21.00 -4.29 -16.64
C GLU A 162 -21.94 -3.11 -16.47
N THR A 163 -23.02 -3.33 -15.75
CA THR A 163 -23.92 -2.25 -15.28
C THR A 163 -23.19 -1.36 -14.24
N PRO A 164 -23.65 -0.13 -14.00
CA PRO A 164 -23.09 0.70 -12.92
C PRO A 164 -23.07 0.00 -11.56
N GLU A 165 -24.10 -0.78 -11.23
CA GLU A 165 -24.20 -1.54 -9.98
C GLU A 165 -23.15 -2.65 -9.91
N GLU A 166 -22.90 -3.34 -11.02
CA GLU A 166 -21.84 -4.35 -11.11
C GLU A 166 -20.46 -3.71 -10.98
N ALA A 167 -20.25 -2.55 -11.62
CA ALA A 167 -19.02 -1.79 -11.52
C ALA A 167 -18.73 -1.36 -10.08
N LEU A 168 -19.74 -0.88 -9.35
CA LEU A 168 -19.64 -0.56 -7.91
C LEU A 168 -19.25 -1.79 -7.08
N ARG A 169 -19.87 -2.93 -7.33
CA ARG A 169 -19.59 -4.18 -6.63
C ARG A 169 -18.15 -4.65 -6.87
N PHE A 170 -17.68 -4.64 -8.12
CA PHE A 170 -16.30 -4.98 -8.46
C PHE A 170 -15.30 -4.00 -7.85
N ASP A 171 -15.59 -2.70 -7.93
CA ASP A 171 -14.74 -1.67 -7.35
C ASP A 171 -14.54 -1.88 -5.84
N HIS A 172 -15.64 -2.20 -5.14
CA HIS A 172 -15.60 -2.49 -3.70
C HIS A 172 -14.77 -3.75 -3.40
N GLY A 173 -15.01 -4.85 -4.13
CA GLY A 173 -14.26 -6.09 -3.95
C GLY A 173 -12.76 -5.93 -4.22
N ILE A 174 -12.38 -5.13 -5.23
CA ILE A 174 -10.99 -4.81 -5.52
C ILE A 174 -10.38 -4.01 -4.36
N ARG A 175 -11.07 -3.00 -3.83
CA ARG A 175 -10.60 -2.24 -2.65
C ARG A 175 -10.35 -3.15 -1.44
N GLU A 176 -11.28 -4.07 -1.17
CA GLU A 176 -11.14 -5.04 -0.06
C GLU A 176 -9.93 -5.98 -0.26
N SER A 177 -9.60 -6.32 -1.51
CA SER A 177 -8.47 -7.19 -1.82
C SER A 177 -7.12 -6.60 -1.41
N TRP A 178 -7.03 -5.28 -1.32
CA TRP A 178 -5.81 -4.56 -0.96
C TRP A 178 -5.74 -4.12 0.51
N LEU A 179 -6.76 -4.44 1.31
CA LEU A 179 -6.75 -4.10 2.74
C LEU A 179 -5.49 -4.65 3.42
N GLY A 180 -4.86 -3.79 4.19
CA GLY A 180 -3.62 -4.11 4.90
C GLY A 180 -2.34 -3.82 4.13
N HIS A 181 -2.37 -3.38 2.86
CA HIS A 181 -1.17 -2.89 2.18
C HIS A 181 -0.65 -1.58 2.83
N PRO A 182 0.67 -1.43 3.09
CA PRO A 182 1.22 -0.28 3.84
C PRO A 182 1.02 1.07 3.15
N HIS A 183 0.99 1.09 1.83
CA HIS A 183 0.83 2.30 1.02
C HIS A 183 -0.37 2.17 0.07
N PHE A 184 -1.53 1.88 0.64
CA PHE A 184 -2.80 1.82 -0.09
C PHE A 184 -3.47 3.19 -0.07
N LYS A 185 -3.74 3.76 -1.27
CA LYS A 185 -4.38 5.07 -1.43
C LYS A 185 -5.59 4.96 -2.35
N ILE A 186 -6.72 5.50 -1.89
CA ILE A 186 -7.97 5.55 -2.66
C ILE A 186 -8.15 6.97 -3.19
N ILE A 187 -8.34 7.10 -4.50
CA ILE A 187 -8.57 8.36 -5.21
C ILE A 187 -10.00 8.35 -5.72
N ASP A 188 -10.85 9.10 -5.06
CA ASP A 188 -12.28 9.24 -5.34
C ASP A 188 -12.58 10.21 -6.51
N ASN A 189 -13.87 10.42 -6.82
CA ASN A 189 -14.34 11.28 -7.89
C ASN A 189 -14.78 12.69 -7.43
N ARG A 190 -14.32 13.17 -6.28
CA ARG A 190 -14.67 14.50 -5.73
C ARG A 190 -14.14 15.68 -6.54
N THR A 191 -13.28 15.46 -7.52
CA THR A 191 -12.75 16.44 -8.46
C THR A 191 -12.96 15.94 -9.88
N ASP A 192 -12.79 16.80 -10.87
CA ASP A 192 -12.66 16.41 -12.26
C ASP A 192 -11.53 15.41 -12.50
N PHE A 193 -11.42 14.91 -13.73
CA PHE A 193 -10.42 13.90 -14.07
C PHE A 193 -8.97 14.42 -13.91
N GLU A 194 -8.70 15.68 -14.24
CA GLU A 194 -7.38 16.28 -14.06
C GLU A 194 -7.00 16.37 -12.58
N GLY A 195 -7.91 16.80 -11.74
CA GLY A 195 -7.73 16.81 -10.28
C GLY A 195 -7.56 15.41 -9.70
N LYS A 196 -8.26 14.41 -10.25
CA LYS A 196 -8.07 13.00 -9.89
C LYS A 196 -6.66 12.53 -10.21
N ILE A 197 -6.13 12.85 -11.40
CA ILE A 197 -4.75 12.53 -11.80
C ILE A 197 -3.73 13.26 -10.90
N LYS A 198 -3.95 14.54 -10.59
CA LYS A 198 -3.07 15.31 -9.69
C LYS A 198 -2.97 14.64 -8.32
N ARG A 199 -4.10 14.17 -7.75
CA ARG A 199 -4.13 13.46 -6.47
C ARG A 199 -3.45 12.09 -6.54
N ALA A 200 -3.64 11.34 -7.64
CA ALA A 200 -2.96 10.07 -7.87
C ALA A 200 -1.43 10.27 -7.97
N PHE A 201 -0.99 11.27 -8.74
CA PHE A 201 0.43 11.61 -8.84
C PHE A 201 1.02 12.04 -7.50
N ALA A 202 0.31 12.87 -6.71
CA ALA A 202 0.76 13.26 -5.39
C ALA A 202 0.94 12.05 -4.45
N ALA A 203 0.02 11.07 -4.50
CA ALA A 203 0.13 9.84 -3.73
C ALA A 203 1.35 8.99 -4.16
N ILE A 204 1.58 8.86 -5.46
CA ILE A 204 2.76 8.15 -6.00
C ILE A 204 4.05 8.89 -5.61
N SER A 205 4.06 10.22 -5.70
CA SER A 205 5.21 11.04 -5.35
C SER A 205 5.64 10.86 -3.91
N GLN A 206 4.69 10.73 -2.97
CA GLN A 206 5.00 10.39 -1.57
C GLN A 206 5.74 9.07 -1.45
N ILE A 207 5.26 8.04 -2.17
CA ILE A 207 5.84 6.69 -2.13
C ILE A 207 7.25 6.69 -2.73
N LEU A 208 7.47 7.47 -3.80
CA LEU A 208 8.75 7.57 -4.51
C LEU A 208 9.68 8.65 -3.96
N ASN A 209 9.33 9.29 -2.85
CA ASN A 209 10.08 10.41 -2.24
C ASN A 209 10.35 11.58 -3.22
N ILE A 210 9.40 11.83 -4.15
CA ILE A 210 9.43 13.01 -5.00
C ILE A 210 8.90 14.19 -4.17
N PRO A 211 9.63 15.32 -4.07
CA PRO A 211 9.15 16.48 -3.34
C PRO A 211 7.83 17.01 -3.93
N THR A 212 6.76 16.93 -3.17
CA THR A 212 5.44 17.45 -3.56
C THR A 212 4.71 17.98 -2.34
N PHE A 213 3.81 18.93 -2.58
CA PHE A 213 2.87 19.36 -1.54
C PHE A 213 1.81 18.28 -1.34
N VAL A 214 1.81 17.69 -0.15
CA VAL A 214 0.82 16.67 0.21
C VAL A 214 0.10 17.08 1.46
N GLU A 215 -1.22 17.04 1.44
CA GLU A 215 -2.05 17.16 2.62
C GLU A 215 -1.77 15.99 3.57
N LYS A 216 -1.33 16.28 4.78
CA LYS A 216 -1.14 15.29 5.84
C LYS A 216 -2.48 14.96 6.47
N ASN A 217 -2.69 13.69 6.81
CA ASN A 217 -3.78 13.29 7.68
C ASN A 217 -3.54 13.81 9.10
N ASP A 218 -4.63 14.11 9.80
CA ASP A 218 -4.57 14.35 11.22
C ASP A 218 -4.38 13.04 11.99
N ARG A 219 -3.80 13.15 13.17
CA ARG A 219 -3.59 12.01 14.08
C ARG A 219 -4.40 12.23 15.35
N PHE A 220 -5.14 11.21 15.73
CA PHE A 220 -6.04 11.26 16.86
C PHE A 220 -5.73 10.18 17.88
N LEU A 221 -5.63 10.58 19.15
CA LEU A 221 -5.68 9.63 20.26
C LEU A 221 -7.13 9.19 20.42
N VAL A 222 -7.39 7.90 20.29
CA VAL A 222 -8.72 7.31 20.37
C VAL A 222 -9.09 7.09 21.83
N LYS A 223 -10.36 7.36 22.18
CA LYS A 223 -10.94 7.08 23.48
C LYS A 223 -11.59 5.70 23.51
N ASP A 224 -12.38 5.40 22.49
CA ASP A 224 -13.15 4.17 22.39
C ASP A 224 -13.49 3.85 20.93
N VAL A 225 -13.72 2.56 20.65
CA VAL A 225 -14.10 2.02 19.35
C VAL A 225 -15.28 1.07 19.51
N ASP A 226 -16.38 1.33 18.82
CA ASP A 226 -17.48 0.37 18.70
C ASP A 226 -17.14 -0.72 17.69
N TYR A 227 -16.43 -1.76 18.12
CA TYR A 227 -15.98 -2.87 17.29
C TYR A 227 -17.13 -3.62 16.59
N LYS A 228 -18.39 -3.53 17.09
CA LYS A 228 -19.54 -4.15 16.42
C LYS A 228 -19.92 -3.47 15.12
N LYS A 229 -19.55 -2.21 14.96
CA LYS A 229 -19.78 -1.42 13.75
C LYS A 229 -18.57 -1.37 12.81
N LEU A 230 -17.48 -2.01 13.20
CA LEU A 230 -16.27 -2.05 12.37
C LEU A 230 -16.59 -2.85 11.09
N PRO A 231 -16.32 -2.28 9.89
CA PRO A 231 -16.54 -2.97 8.62
C PRO A 231 -15.54 -4.12 8.41
N VAL A 232 -15.59 -4.76 7.25
CA VAL A 232 -14.59 -5.76 6.85
C VAL A 232 -13.19 -5.16 7.00
N HIS A 233 -12.30 -5.86 7.69
CA HIS A 233 -10.99 -5.36 8.07
C HIS A 233 -9.91 -6.44 8.03
N GLN A 234 -8.66 -6.00 8.06
CA GLN A 234 -7.48 -6.84 8.23
C GLN A 234 -6.73 -6.42 9.48
N ASN A 235 -6.29 -7.40 10.26
CA ASN A 235 -5.46 -7.18 11.45
C ASN A 235 -4.00 -7.45 11.10
N ILE A 236 -3.16 -6.45 11.21
CA ILE A 236 -1.74 -6.51 10.87
C ILE A 236 -0.92 -6.37 12.16
N GLN A 237 -0.08 -7.35 12.44
CA GLN A 237 0.88 -7.29 13.54
C GLN A 237 2.14 -6.55 13.08
N ILE A 238 2.58 -5.57 13.87
CA ILE A 238 3.75 -4.75 13.56
C ILE A 238 4.65 -4.70 14.79
N SER A 239 5.94 -4.96 14.58
CA SER A 239 7.00 -4.79 15.57
C SER A 239 8.09 -3.91 14.96
N GLU A 240 8.42 -2.80 15.64
CA GLU A 240 9.42 -1.82 15.18
C GLU A 240 10.55 -1.71 16.19
N ILE A 241 11.79 -1.74 15.71
CA ILE A 241 13.01 -1.67 16.53
C ILE A 241 13.91 -0.58 15.96
N TYR A 242 14.26 0.39 16.78
CA TYR A 242 15.21 1.45 16.41
C TYR A 242 16.64 0.96 16.67
N LEU A 243 17.49 1.15 15.67
CA LEU A 243 18.89 0.74 15.71
C LEU A 243 19.79 1.93 16.04
N ARG A 244 21.00 1.64 16.52
CA ARG A 244 22.05 2.65 16.66
C ARG A 244 22.40 3.20 15.28
N ALA A 245 22.18 4.49 15.07
CA ALA A 245 22.60 5.16 13.85
C ALA A 245 24.06 5.65 14.01
N LYS A 246 24.83 5.61 12.91
CA LYS A 246 26.21 6.14 12.89
C LYS A 246 26.21 7.68 12.93
N ASP A 247 25.23 8.29 12.32
CA ASP A 247 25.02 9.74 12.32
C ASP A 247 23.79 10.10 13.21
N ARG A 248 23.95 11.15 14.05
CA ARG A 248 22.86 11.67 14.90
C ARG A 248 21.67 12.22 14.09
N LYS A 249 21.87 12.56 12.82
CA LYS A 249 20.86 13.06 11.89
C LYS A 249 20.11 11.95 11.14
N GLU A 250 20.53 10.72 11.31
CA GLU A 250 19.92 9.55 10.71
C GLU A 250 19.07 8.80 11.75
N GLN A 251 17.94 8.28 11.32
CA GLN A 251 17.16 7.30 12.08
C GLN A 251 17.14 6.00 11.28
N VAL A 252 17.53 4.92 11.93
CA VAL A 252 17.50 3.58 11.34
C VAL A 252 16.54 2.73 12.16
N ARG A 253 15.60 2.06 11.50
CA ARG A 253 14.71 1.10 12.14
C ARG A 253 14.59 -0.16 11.30
N ILE A 254 14.36 -1.28 11.97
CA ILE A 254 13.87 -2.50 11.34
C ILE A 254 12.43 -2.73 11.77
N ARG A 255 11.63 -3.30 10.87
CA ARG A 255 10.22 -3.56 11.09
C ARG A 255 9.86 -4.97 10.62
N LYS A 256 9.18 -5.72 11.48
CA LYS A 256 8.48 -6.95 11.13
C LYS A 256 7.00 -6.60 10.98
N ARG A 257 6.37 -7.02 9.88
CA ARG A 257 4.98 -6.72 9.59
C ARG A 257 4.30 -7.91 8.94
N GLY A 258 3.10 -8.26 9.36
CA GLY A 258 2.36 -9.37 8.74
C GLY A 258 1.12 -9.79 9.51
N GLN A 259 0.57 -10.94 9.13
CA GLN A 259 -0.63 -11.53 9.72
C GLN A 259 -0.62 -13.05 9.53
N ASN A 260 -1.37 -13.77 10.36
CA ASN A 260 -1.61 -15.22 10.22
C ASN A 260 -0.32 -16.05 10.07
N GLY A 261 0.73 -15.69 10.80
CA GLY A 261 2.01 -16.39 10.76
C GLY A 261 2.92 -16.04 9.56
N SER A 262 2.45 -15.22 8.62
CA SER A 262 3.24 -14.76 7.47
C SER A 262 3.72 -13.32 7.72
N TYR A 263 5.03 -13.11 7.62
CA TYR A 263 5.65 -11.81 7.91
C TYR A 263 6.62 -11.39 6.81
N LEU A 264 6.73 -10.08 6.62
CA LEU A 264 7.80 -9.42 5.87
C LEU A 264 8.62 -8.55 6.81
N TYR A 265 9.88 -8.35 6.44
CA TYR A 265 10.86 -7.64 7.24
C TYR A 265 11.43 -6.50 6.43
N PHE A 266 11.56 -5.33 7.05
CA PHE A 266 11.96 -4.09 6.39
C PHE A 266 13.07 -3.41 7.18
N LEU A 267 14.01 -2.80 6.46
CA LEU A 267 14.98 -1.84 7.00
C LEU A 267 14.62 -0.46 6.46
N THR A 268 14.38 0.49 7.36
CA THR A 268 14.06 1.88 7.00
C THR A 268 15.19 2.79 7.47
N ARG A 269 15.68 3.65 6.58
CA ARG A 269 16.63 4.71 6.86
C ARG A 269 15.97 6.05 6.60
N LYS A 270 16.00 6.93 7.59
CA LYS A 270 15.41 8.26 7.50
C LYS A 270 16.48 9.30 7.77
N LYS A 271 16.76 10.16 6.78
CA LYS A 271 17.76 11.22 6.85
C LYS A 271 17.11 12.58 6.69
N ILE A 272 17.65 13.59 7.39
CA ILE A 272 17.25 14.97 7.18
C ILE A 272 17.93 15.50 5.91
N ASN A 273 17.14 15.96 4.95
CA ASN A 273 17.65 16.71 3.82
C ASN A 273 18.01 18.12 4.29
N LYS A 274 19.28 18.51 4.13
CA LYS A 274 19.79 19.79 4.60
C LYS A 274 19.28 20.99 3.80
N GLU A 275 18.79 20.76 2.57
CA GLU A 275 18.40 21.85 1.66
C GLU A 275 16.99 22.37 1.92
N ASN A 276 16.08 21.51 2.40
CA ASN A 276 14.66 21.88 2.56
C ASN A 276 14.04 21.38 3.87
N GLU A 277 14.85 20.99 4.86
CA GLU A 277 14.43 20.44 6.16
C GLU A 277 13.43 19.25 6.06
N SER A 278 13.30 18.64 4.89
CA SER A 278 12.47 17.47 4.68
C SER A 278 13.21 16.19 5.08
N TYR A 279 12.46 15.11 5.27
CA TYR A 279 13.03 13.80 5.50
C TYR A 279 13.02 12.99 4.21
N ILE A 280 14.17 12.39 3.87
CA ILE A 280 14.26 11.31 2.88
C ILE A 280 14.14 10.00 3.65
N GLU A 281 13.15 9.19 3.32
CA GLU A 281 12.92 7.88 3.90
C GLU A 281 13.13 6.80 2.84
N GLU A 282 14.11 5.93 3.07
CA GLU A 282 14.41 4.79 2.22
C GLU A 282 14.01 3.53 2.97
N GLU A 283 13.15 2.71 2.38
CA GLU A 283 12.71 1.43 2.93
C GLU A 283 13.07 0.30 1.96
N GLU A 284 13.72 -0.72 2.47
CA GLU A 284 14.09 -1.93 1.72
C GLU A 284 13.56 -3.19 2.41
N LEU A 285 13.15 -4.17 1.61
CA LEU A 285 12.79 -5.49 2.08
C LEU A 285 14.07 -6.26 2.42
N ILE A 286 14.12 -6.83 3.62
CA ILE A 286 15.23 -7.65 4.10
C ILE A 286 14.74 -9.06 4.42
N THR A 287 15.68 -9.99 4.51
CA THR A 287 15.36 -11.37 4.93
C THR A 287 15.11 -11.44 6.45
N GLU A 288 14.44 -12.50 6.88
CA GLU A 288 14.25 -12.79 8.31
C GLU A 288 15.59 -12.92 9.04
N GLN A 289 16.57 -13.56 8.41
CA GLN A 289 17.92 -13.73 8.97
C GLN A 289 18.63 -12.39 9.19
N GLU A 290 18.54 -11.47 8.21
CA GLU A 290 19.07 -10.11 8.33
C GLU A 290 18.37 -9.34 9.45
N PHE A 291 17.05 -9.45 9.55
CA PHE A 291 16.28 -8.83 10.64
C PHE A 291 16.78 -9.29 12.01
N HIS A 292 16.97 -10.61 12.21
CA HIS A 292 17.47 -11.14 13.47
C HIS A 292 18.91 -10.70 13.76
N THR A 293 19.75 -10.60 12.74
CA THR A 293 21.12 -10.08 12.89
C THR A 293 21.13 -8.61 13.29
N LEU A 294 20.33 -7.78 12.60
CA LEU A 294 20.22 -6.35 12.86
C LEU A 294 19.59 -6.04 14.23
N LYS A 295 18.72 -6.90 14.74
CA LYS A 295 18.13 -6.76 16.08
C LYS A 295 19.18 -6.64 17.19
N ASN A 296 20.36 -7.22 17.03
CA ASN A 296 21.47 -7.10 17.99
C ASN A 296 22.05 -5.68 18.05
N LEU A 297 21.75 -4.82 17.07
CA LEU A 297 22.19 -3.43 17.00
C LEU A 297 21.14 -2.45 17.56
N ILE A 298 20.17 -2.92 18.35
CA ILE A 298 19.16 -2.06 18.98
C ILE A 298 19.79 -0.88 19.72
N ASP A 299 19.21 0.29 19.57
CA ASP A 299 19.57 1.47 20.38
C ASP A 299 19.23 1.19 21.85
N PRO A 300 20.22 1.16 22.77
CA PRO A 300 19.97 0.82 24.18
C PRO A 300 19.04 1.78 24.91
N LYS A 301 18.78 2.96 24.32
CA LYS A 301 17.84 3.96 24.84
C LYS A 301 16.38 3.70 24.42
N THR A 302 16.15 2.67 23.60
CA THR A 302 14.84 2.34 23.08
C THR A 302 14.40 0.93 23.47
N THR A 303 13.11 0.69 23.37
CA THR A 303 12.46 -0.62 23.48
C THR A 303 11.81 -0.98 22.16
N VAL A 304 11.44 -2.23 21.99
CA VAL A 304 10.60 -2.67 20.86
C VAL A 304 9.23 -2.01 20.96
N VAL A 305 8.74 -1.45 19.87
CA VAL A 305 7.37 -0.95 19.75
C VAL A 305 6.53 -2.00 19.07
N GLU A 306 5.57 -2.54 19.79
CA GLU A 306 4.62 -3.52 19.26
C GLU A 306 3.24 -2.88 19.14
N LYS A 307 2.57 -3.13 18.01
CA LYS A 307 1.20 -2.67 17.76
C LYS A 307 0.45 -3.63 16.86
N GLU A 308 -0.84 -3.64 17.04
CA GLU A 308 -1.79 -4.25 16.13
C GLU A 308 -2.50 -3.14 15.35
N ARG A 309 -2.44 -3.24 14.03
CA ARG A 309 -3.07 -2.29 13.10
C ARG A 309 -4.31 -2.92 12.51
N ILE A 310 -5.44 -2.28 12.70
CA ILE A 310 -6.69 -2.64 12.02
C ILE A 310 -6.80 -1.77 10.77
N CYS A 311 -6.83 -2.42 9.60
CA CYS A 311 -6.98 -1.77 8.30
C CYS A 311 -8.40 -2.00 7.79
N PHE A 312 -9.15 -0.93 7.52
CA PHE A 312 -10.55 -1.03 7.08
C PHE A 312 -10.93 0.07 6.08
N LEU A 313 -12.06 -0.13 5.42
CA LEU A 313 -12.67 0.84 4.51
C LEU A 313 -13.92 1.43 5.15
N TRP A 314 -14.07 2.75 5.10
CA TRP A 314 -15.29 3.44 5.51
C TRP A 314 -15.49 4.70 4.65
N ASN A 315 -16.69 4.91 4.12
CA ASN A 315 -17.01 6.03 3.22
C ASN A 315 -15.94 6.27 2.12
N ASN A 316 -15.60 5.22 1.39
CA ASN A 316 -14.60 5.24 0.31
C ASN A 316 -13.19 5.69 0.73
N GLN A 317 -12.87 5.65 2.02
CA GLN A 317 -11.55 5.97 2.54
C GLN A 317 -10.93 4.75 3.22
N TYR A 318 -9.61 4.68 3.17
CA TYR A 318 -8.81 3.67 3.86
C TYR A 318 -8.32 4.22 5.18
N PHE A 319 -8.51 3.45 6.25
CA PHE A 319 -8.16 3.80 7.60
C PHE A 319 -7.19 2.80 8.21
N GLU A 320 -6.31 3.33 9.03
CA GLU A 320 -5.37 2.58 9.85
C GLU A 320 -5.57 2.96 11.32
N LEU A 321 -5.95 1.99 12.13
CA LEU A 321 -6.14 2.14 13.57
C LEU A 321 -5.08 1.32 14.28
N ASP A 322 -4.12 1.98 14.92
CA ASP A 322 -2.99 1.37 15.61
C ASP A 322 -3.25 1.25 17.11
N SER A 323 -3.40 0.04 17.62
CA SER A 323 -3.45 -0.26 19.05
C SER A 323 -2.09 -0.77 19.53
N TYR A 324 -1.46 -0.01 20.41
CA TYR A 324 -0.12 -0.30 20.91
C TYR A 324 -0.16 -1.31 22.06
N LYS A 325 0.92 -2.10 22.17
CA LYS A 325 1.09 -3.16 23.18
C LYS A 325 2.31 -2.88 24.07
N GLY A 326 2.45 -3.66 25.13
CA GLY A 326 3.60 -3.63 26.04
C GLY A 326 3.75 -2.30 26.76
N THR A 327 4.89 -1.62 26.62
CA THR A 327 5.17 -0.35 27.33
C THR A 327 4.25 0.80 26.92
N ASN A 328 3.54 0.68 25.80
CA ASN A 328 2.61 1.66 25.25
C ASN A 328 1.16 1.16 25.26
N GLU A 329 0.86 0.13 26.05
CA GLU A 329 -0.48 -0.43 26.16
C GLU A 329 -1.50 0.64 26.59
N GLY A 330 -2.72 0.55 26.05
CA GLY A 330 -3.78 1.54 26.24
C GLY A 330 -3.71 2.76 25.31
N ILE A 331 -2.67 2.87 24.50
CA ILE A 331 -2.61 3.90 23.45
C ILE A 331 -3.21 3.32 22.17
N THR A 332 -4.24 3.99 21.63
CA THR A 332 -4.80 3.71 20.33
C THR A 332 -4.79 4.99 19.50
N ILE A 333 -4.23 4.93 18.28
CA ILE A 333 -4.07 6.09 17.39
C ILE A 333 -4.77 5.81 16.06
N LEU A 334 -5.59 6.76 15.62
CA LEU A 334 -6.19 6.82 14.29
C LEU A 334 -5.48 7.90 13.47
N GLU A 335 -5.12 7.58 12.24
CA GLU A 335 -4.64 8.57 11.27
C GLU A 335 -5.69 8.75 10.16
N ALA A 336 -6.32 9.93 10.08
CA ALA A 336 -7.47 10.19 9.22
C ALA A 336 -7.67 11.67 8.94
N LYS A 337 -8.39 11.99 7.83
CA LYS A 337 -8.95 13.34 7.59
C LYS A 337 -10.32 13.51 8.27
N HIS A 338 -11.13 12.45 8.24
CA HIS A 338 -12.47 12.41 8.82
C HIS A 338 -12.58 11.19 9.74
N VAL A 339 -13.05 11.40 10.95
CA VAL A 339 -13.18 10.33 11.93
C VAL A 339 -14.47 9.54 11.68
N PRO A 340 -14.42 8.20 11.57
CA PRO A 340 -15.61 7.36 11.50
C PRO A 340 -16.53 7.53 12.71
N THR A 341 -17.84 7.49 12.50
CA THR A 341 -18.84 7.76 13.56
C THR A 341 -18.84 6.76 14.71
N PHE A 342 -18.25 5.58 14.49
CA PHE A 342 -18.11 4.52 15.51
C PHE A 342 -16.78 4.61 16.30
N ILE A 343 -15.97 5.66 16.07
CA ILE A 343 -14.71 5.91 16.79
C ILE A 343 -14.85 7.21 17.59
N SER A 344 -14.65 7.13 18.90
CA SER A 344 -14.63 8.28 19.80
C SER A 344 -13.20 8.78 20.00
N ILE A 345 -12.97 10.07 19.78
CA ILE A 345 -11.66 10.70 19.91
C ILE A 345 -11.47 11.28 21.30
N LYS A 346 -10.31 11.07 21.91
CA LYS A 346 -9.89 11.68 23.16
C LYS A 346 -9.22 13.04 22.91
N LYS A 347 -8.33 13.12 21.91
CA LYS A 347 -7.53 14.31 21.62
C LYS A 347 -6.96 14.28 20.20
N ASN A 348 -6.87 15.42 19.51
CA ASN A 348 -6.03 15.59 18.33
C ASN A 348 -4.56 15.67 18.77
N ILE A 349 -3.71 14.83 18.20
CA ILE A 349 -2.27 14.71 18.50
C ILE A 349 -1.40 14.98 17.27
N THR A 350 -1.96 15.63 16.25
CA THR A 350 -1.24 15.99 15.03
C THR A 350 -0.05 16.88 15.39
N GLY A 351 1.15 16.45 14.97
CA GLY A 351 2.39 17.19 15.28
C GLY A 351 2.91 17.05 16.72
N ASP A 352 2.20 16.33 17.62
CA ASP A 352 2.66 16.10 18.99
C ASP A 352 3.81 15.06 19.01
N PRO A 353 5.07 15.48 19.33
CA PRO A 353 6.22 14.56 19.30
C PRO A 353 6.08 13.40 20.28
N LYS A 354 5.33 13.54 21.36
CA LYS A 354 5.11 12.49 22.38
C LYS A 354 4.59 11.20 21.73
N TYR A 355 3.74 11.33 20.72
CA TYR A 355 3.11 10.19 20.02
C TYR A 355 3.84 9.77 18.74
N SER A 356 5.04 10.28 18.48
CA SER A 356 5.88 9.72 17.41
C SER A 356 6.36 8.33 17.80
N THR A 357 6.39 7.38 16.87
CA THR A 357 6.82 5.99 17.15
C THR A 357 8.21 5.95 17.78
N ARG A 358 9.13 6.85 17.36
CA ARG A 358 10.47 6.92 17.95
C ARG A 358 10.43 7.36 19.42
N ASN A 359 9.61 8.35 19.78
CA ASN A 359 9.52 8.78 21.17
C ASN A 359 8.80 7.75 22.03
N MET A 360 7.80 7.07 21.47
CA MET A 360 7.12 5.94 22.13
C MET A 360 8.06 4.75 22.34
N ALA A 361 9.10 4.60 21.52
CA ALA A 361 10.14 3.58 21.71
C ALA A 361 11.12 3.93 22.83
N ARG A 362 11.22 5.18 23.31
CA ARG A 362 12.18 5.55 24.36
C ARG A 362 11.85 4.83 25.67
N LYS A 363 12.92 4.35 26.31
CA LYS A 363 12.79 3.83 27.66
C LYS A 363 12.35 4.95 28.58
N LYS A 364 11.22 4.79 29.30
CA LYS A 364 10.80 5.74 30.32
C LYS A 364 11.81 5.72 31.45
N THR A 365 12.37 6.86 31.80
CA THR A 365 13.21 7.03 32.98
C THR A 365 12.33 7.04 34.23
N LEU A 366 12.93 6.83 35.42
CA LEU A 366 12.22 6.88 36.70
C LEU A 366 11.48 8.22 36.91
N ASN A 367 12.04 9.34 36.41
CA ASN A 367 11.44 10.66 36.48
C ASN A 367 10.19 10.80 35.57
N ASP A 368 10.15 10.10 34.41
CA ASP A 368 9.00 10.15 33.50
C ASP A 368 7.78 9.40 34.08
N LYS A 369 8.02 8.41 34.95
CA LYS A 369 6.96 7.64 35.63
C LYS A 369 6.24 8.43 36.72
N MET A 370 6.86 9.48 37.27
CA MET A 370 6.25 10.34 38.30
C MET A 370 5.37 11.46 37.72
N LEU A 371 5.45 11.72 36.41
CA LEU A 371 4.65 12.77 35.75
C LEU A 371 3.36 12.24 35.07
N ASP A 372 3.18 10.93 35.01
CA ASP A 372 1.99 10.28 34.45
C ASP A 372 0.99 9.79 35.55
N CYS A 373 1.24 10.10 36.84
CA CYS A 373 0.34 9.83 37.99
C CYS A 373 -0.53 11.02 38.34
#